data_f04aa79d1a350a81005b6bf1bf898840
#
_entry.id   f04aa79d1a350a81005b6bf1bf898840
#
_cell.length_a   1.000
_cell.length_b   1.000
_cell.length_c   1.000
_cell.angle_alpha   90.00
_cell.angle_beta   90.00
_cell.angle_gamma   90.00
#
_symmetry.space_group_name_H-M   'P 1'
#
loop_
_entity.id
_entity.type
_entity.pdbx_description
1 polymer ?
#
loop_
_entity_poly.entity_id
_entity_poly.type
_entity_poly.pdbx_seq_one_letter_code
_entity_poly.pdbx_strand_id
1 'polypeptide(L)'
;MKKITGSLLSILLLGLSITVHAEDPYKLIIPVQPTQSDSKIEVLEVFWYGCPHCYDFEPHIENWLKDLPEDVEFRRMPGIFNKSWIAHAKAYFTAEKLGVLDKIHSPLFDALHRERKRIYTEDELKDFFISKGVDGDEFSKVFNSSEIETKYKQAFVMGQRYKITGVPAVIVNGKYMTSASLTGSYENLLKTIDELIVKERK
;
A
#
# COMPACT_ATOMS: atom_id res chain seq x y z
N MET A 1 -13.39 72.15 40.93
CA MET A 1 -12.81 71.77 39.66
C MET A 1 -12.00 70.49 39.90
N LYS A 2 -12.57 69.28 39.56
CA LYS A 2 -11.88 68.00 39.75
C LYS A 2 -11.34 67.56 38.38
N LYS A 3 -10.02 67.40 38.26
CA LYS A 3 -9.38 66.82 37.05
C LYS A 3 -9.45 65.30 37.11
N ILE A 4 -10.08 64.70 36.13
CA ILE A 4 -10.13 63.26 35.93
C ILE A 4 -8.96 62.90 34.99
N THR A 5 -7.92 62.25 35.52
CA THR A 5 -6.81 61.69 34.76
C THR A 5 -7.23 60.30 34.28
N GLY A 6 -7.51 60.19 32.96
CA GLY A 6 -7.80 58.91 32.33
C GLY A 6 -6.50 58.12 32.11
N SER A 7 -6.40 56.95 32.75
CA SER A 7 -5.31 55.98 32.52
C SER A 7 -5.68 55.13 31.33
N LEU A 8 -4.92 55.25 30.25
CA LEU A 8 -5.00 54.37 29.08
C LEU A 8 -4.29 53.04 29.39
N LEU A 9 -5.09 51.97 29.61
CA LEU A 9 -4.59 50.61 29.75
C LEU A 9 -4.36 50.00 28.37
N SER A 10 -3.10 50.00 27.90
CA SER A 10 -2.70 49.32 26.65
C SER A 10 -2.69 47.81 26.87
N ILE A 11 -3.70 47.13 26.36
CA ILE A 11 -3.72 45.64 26.33
C ILE A 11 -2.80 45.17 25.20
N LEU A 12 -1.64 44.65 25.56
CA LEU A 12 -0.68 44.01 24.66
C LEU A 12 -1.20 42.59 24.36
N LEU A 13 -1.87 42.40 23.21
CA LEU A 13 -2.25 41.10 22.72
C LEU A 13 -1.00 40.34 22.23
N LEU A 14 -0.43 39.48 23.10
CA LEU A 14 0.55 38.48 22.68
C LEU A 14 -0.15 37.46 21.78
N GLY A 15 0.07 37.57 20.47
CA GLY A 15 -0.37 36.57 19.48
C GLY A 15 0.42 35.27 19.71
N LEU A 16 -0.23 34.26 20.28
CA LEU A 16 0.32 32.91 20.39
C LEU A 16 0.26 32.28 18.98
N SER A 17 1.38 32.30 18.25
CA SER A 17 1.52 31.60 16.98
C SER A 17 1.56 30.09 17.26
N ILE A 18 0.44 29.40 17.08
CA ILE A 18 0.38 27.93 17.10
C ILE A 18 1.03 27.44 15.80
N THR A 19 2.27 26.99 15.86
CA THR A 19 2.90 26.26 14.78
C THR A 19 2.21 24.88 14.68
N VAL A 20 1.29 24.72 13.73
CA VAL A 20 0.77 23.41 13.35
C VAL A 20 1.93 22.68 12.67
N HIS A 21 2.54 21.73 13.37
CA HIS A 21 3.44 20.77 12.74
C HIS A 21 2.56 19.84 11.92
N ALA A 22 2.65 19.96 10.59
CA ALA A 22 2.14 18.94 9.70
C ALA A 22 2.95 17.65 9.98
N GLU A 23 2.26 16.53 10.20
CA GLU A 23 2.92 15.23 10.31
C GLU A 23 3.67 14.95 9.00
N ASP A 24 4.89 14.36 9.09
CA ASP A 24 5.65 14.01 7.89
C ASP A 24 4.83 13.08 6.99
N PRO A 25 4.82 13.30 5.66
CA PRO A 25 4.02 12.50 4.72
C PRO A 25 4.55 11.05 4.59
N TYR A 26 5.60 10.70 5.29
CA TYR A 26 6.16 9.35 5.35
C TYR A 26 6.80 9.07 6.72
N LYS A 27 7.02 7.78 7.01
CA LYS A 27 7.74 7.31 8.21
C LYS A 27 9.01 6.57 7.80
N LEU A 28 10.08 6.72 8.59
CA LEU A 28 11.32 5.97 8.37
C LEU A 28 11.18 4.53 8.87
N ILE A 29 11.67 3.60 8.07
CA ILE A 29 11.80 2.19 8.43
C ILE A 29 13.20 1.97 9.00
N ILE A 30 13.26 1.64 10.27
CA ILE A 30 14.52 1.38 10.97
C ILE A 30 14.46 0.01 11.66
N PRO A 31 15.40 -0.88 11.36
CA PRO A 31 16.45 -0.80 10.34
C PRO A 31 15.88 -0.82 8.91
N VAL A 32 16.64 -0.27 7.95
CA VAL A 32 16.32 -0.37 6.52
C VAL A 32 16.16 -1.83 6.13
N GLN A 33 15.13 -2.15 5.35
CA GLN A 33 14.85 -3.50 4.92
C GLN A 33 15.44 -3.75 3.51
N PRO A 34 15.87 -4.98 3.20
CA PRO A 34 16.35 -5.31 1.88
C PRO A 34 15.22 -5.20 0.84
N THR A 35 15.57 -4.76 -0.36
CA THR A 35 14.71 -4.77 -1.54
C THR A 35 14.89 -6.08 -2.31
N GLN A 36 13.97 -6.38 -3.22
CA GLN A 36 14.10 -7.48 -4.17
C GLN A 36 14.56 -6.99 -5.55
N SER A 37 14.74 -5.68 -5.69
CA SER A 37 15.30 -5.04 -6.88
C SER A 37 16.81 -4.94 -6.73
N ASP A 38 17.57 -5.49 -7.69
CA ASP A 38 19.04 -5.55 -7.59
C ASP A 38 19.72 -4.21 -7.85
N SER A 39 19.14 -3.35 -8.70
CA SER A 39 19.77 -2.11 -9.17
C SER A 39 18.82 -0.93 -9.35
N LYS A 40 17.51 -1.13 -9.12
CA LYS A 40 16.49 -0.11 -9.25
C LYS A 40 15.95 0.33 -7.90
N ILE A 41 15.41 1.53 -7.85
CA ILE A 41 14.66 2.00 -6.69
C ILE A 41 13.35 1.23 -6.62
N GLU A 42 13.18 0.42 -5.57
CA GLU A 42 11.97 -0.36 -5.39
C GLU A 42 10.83 0.52 -4.82
N VAL A 43 9.68 0.48 -5.47
CA VAL A 43 8.42 0.98 -4.94
C VAL A 43 7.50 -0.20 -4.72
N LEU A 44 7.27 -0.55 -3.45
CA LEU A 44 6.50 -1.72 -3.05
C LEU A 44 5.14 -1.28 -2.48
N GLU A 45 4.06 -1.61 -3.18
CA GLU A 45 2.71 -1.48 -2.66
C GLU A 45 2.38 -2.68 -1.77
N VAL A 46 1.89 -2.40 -0.56
CA VAL A 46 1.31 -3.42 0.32
C VAL A 46 -0.20 -3.25 0.32
N PHE A 47 -0.91 -4.28 -0.11
CA PHE A 47 -2.34 -4.24 -0.38
C PHE A 47 -3.09 -5.47 0.15
N TRP A 48 -4.41 -5.43 0.15
CA TRP A 48 -5.27 -6.60 0.37
C TRP A 48 -6.49 -6.55 -0.55
N TYR A 49 -6.80 -7.64 -1.24
CA TYR A 49 -7.95 -7.68 -2.15
C TYR A 49 -9.28 -7.32 -1.50
N GLY A 50 -9.48 -7.62 -0.21
CA GLY A 50 -10.70 -7.25 0.52
C GLY A 50 -10.73 -5.80 1.03
N CYS A 51 -9.72 -4.98 0.73
CA CYS A 51 -9.64 -3.59 1.19
C CYS A 51 -10.26 -2.63 0.15
N PRO A 52 -11.36 -1.90 0.49
CA PRO A 52 -11.96 -0.95 -0.44
C PRO A 52 -11.02 0.20 -0.80
N HIS A 53 -10.19 0.65 0.13
CA HIS A 53 -9.20 1.71 -0.16
C HIS A 53 -8.08 1.25 -1.09
N CYS A 54 -7.72 -0.04 -1.09
CA CYS A 54 -6.80 -0.58 -2.09
C CYS A 54 -7.47 -0.61 -3.47
N TYR A 55 -8.75 -1.03 -3.53
CA TYR A 55 -9.53 -0.98 -4.77
C TYR A 55 -9.66 0.44 -5.33
N ASP A 56 -9.96 1.42 -4.47
CA ASP A 56 -10.05 2.82 -4.87
C ASP A 56 -8.69 3.39 -5.33
N PHE A 57 -7.58 2.86 -4.82
CA PHE A 57 -6.23 3.28 -5.19
C PHE A 57 -5.76 2.70 -6.55
N GLU A 58 -6.28 1.54 -6.98
CA GLU A 58 -5.88 0.86 -8.22
C GLU A 58 -5.86 1.78 -9.45
N PRO A 59 -6.92 2.54 -9.80
CA PRO A 59 -6.88 3.40 -10.98
C PRO A 59 -5.82 4.51 -10.90
N HIS A 60 -5.47 4.97 -9.71
CA HIS A 60 -4.43 5.99 -9.51
C HIS A 60 -3.04 5.41 -9.76
N ILE A 61 -2.75 4.23 -9.19
CA ILE A 61 -1.45 3.57 -9.34
C ILE A 61 -1.24 3.04 -10.75
N GLU A 62 -2.28 2.48 -11.38
CA GLU A 62 -2.24 2.03 -12.77
C GLU A 62 -1.94 3.20 -13.75
N ASN A 63 -2.46 4.39 -13.48
CA ASN A 63 -2.15 5.56 -14.28
C ASN A 63 -0.71 6.04 -14.05
N TRP A 64 -0.25 6.05 -12.80
CA TRP A 64 1.12 6.43 -12.43
C TRP A 64 2.17 5.49 -13.05
N LEU A 65 1.86 4.19 -13.13
CA LEU A 65 2.75 3.18 -13.72
C LEU A 65 3.04 3.38 -15.22
N LYS A 66 2.20 4.13 -15.95
CA LYS A 66 2.42 4.40 -17.39
C LYS A 66 3.66 5.26 -17.63
N ASP A 67 3.99 6.12 -16.67
CA ASP A 67 5.11 7.06 -16.74
C ASP A 67 6.24 6.67 -15.77
N LEU A 68 6.30 5.39 -15.36
CA LEU A 68 7.30 4.89 -14.42
C LEU A 68 8.72 5.02 -15.00
N PRO A 69 9.66 5.71 -14.31
CA PRO A 69 11.03 5.85 -14.77
C PRO A 69 11.76 4.48 -14.88
N GLU A 70 12.68 4.36 -15.82
CA GLU A 70 13.41 3.10 -16.07
C GLU A 70 14.26 2.64 -14.88
N ASP A 71 14.71 3.55 -14.02
CA ASP A 71 15.48 3.29 -12.81
C ASP A 71 14.62 2.94 -11.58
N VAL A 72 13.29 2.81 -11.76
CA VAL A 72 12.34 2.44 -10.72
C VAL A 72 11.72 1.08 -11.04
N GLU A 73 11.51 0.26 -10.03
CA GLU A 73 10.78 -1.00 -10.13
C GLU A 73 9.58 -0.97 -9.18
N PHE A 74 8.38 -1.11 -9.75
CA PHE A 74 7.16 -1.25 -8.98
C PHE A 74 6.85 -2.71 -8.70
N ARG A 75 6.48 -3.01 -7.46
CA ARG A 75 6.11 -4.34 -7.00
C ARG A 75 4.89 -4.28 -6.09
N ARG A 76 4.18 -5.39 -6.00
CA ARG A 76 3.09 -5.57 -5.05
C ARG A 76 3.41 -6.69 -4.06
N MET A 77 2.96 -6.54 -2.83
CA MET A 77 3.02 -7.55 -1.78
C MET A 77 1.68 -7.60 -1.03
N PRO A 78 1.04 -8.77 -0.92
CA PRO A 78 -0.13 -8.89 -0.08
C PRO A 78 0.19 -8.60 1.39
N GLY A 79 -0.57 -7.69 2.01
CA GLY A 79 -0.58 -7.48 3.46
C GLY A 79 -1.35 -8.59 4.16
N ILE A 80 -0.93 -8.97 5.36
CA ILE A 80 -1.57 -10.03 6.15
C ILE A 80 -1.65 -9.58 7.60
N PHE A 81 -2.82 -9.10 8.04
CA PHE A 81 -3.03 -8.67 9.43
C PHE A 81 -3.76 -9.71 10.29
N ASN A 82 -4.46 -10.64 9.64
CA ASN A 82 -5.14 -11.75 10.32
C ASN A 82 -5.24 -12.97 9.38
N LYS A 83 -5.70 -14.10 9.93
CA LYS A 83 -5.78 -15.37 9.19
C LYS A 83 -6.72 -15.32 7.97
N SER A 84 -7.77 -14.48 7.99
CA SER A 84 -8.71 -14.39 6.88
C SER A 84 -8.10 -13.76 5.61
N TRP A 85 -6.96 -13.09 5.73
CA TRP A 85 -6.27 -12.47 4.58
C TRP A 85 -5.33 -13.45 3.85
N ILE A 86 -5.01 -14.60 4.48
CA ILE A 86 -4.04 -15.57 3.94
C ILE A 86 -4.49 -16.13 2.60
N ALA A 87 -5.79 -16.44 2.43
CA ALA A 87 -6.31 -16.98 1.17
C ALA A 87 -6.08 -16.01 0.00
N HIS A 88 -6.33 -14.71 0.20
CA HIS A 88 -6.06 -13.68 -0.80
C HIS A 88 -4.56 -13.51 -1.07
N ALA A 89 -3.70 -13.58 -0.05
CA ALA A 89 -2.26 -13.54 -0.25
C ALA A 89 -1.76 -14.73 -1.07
N LYS A 90 -2.24 -15.93 -0.76
CA LYS A 90 -1.95 -17.13 -1.55
C LYS A 90 -2.44 -17.01 -2.99
N ALA A 91 -3.65 -16.45 -3.20
CA ALA A 91 -4.20 -16.22 -4.54
C ALA A 91 -3.30 -15.29 -5.38
N TYR A 92 -2.82 -14.18 -4.79
CA TYR A 92 -1.88 -13.28 -5.48
C TYR A 92 -0.62 -14.02 -5.91
N PHE A 93 0.05 -14.72 -4.99
CA PHE A 93 1.27 -15.44 -5.30
C PHE A 93 1.06 -16.63 -6.24
N THR A 94 -0.14 -17.23 -6.21
CA THR A 94 -0.54 -18.26 -7.19
C THR A 94 -0.67 -17.66 -8.58
N ALA A 95 -1.35 -16.52 -8.72
CA ALA A 95 -1.48 -15.81 -10.00
C ALA A 95 -0.12 -15.36 -10.55
N GLU A 96 0.76 -14.87 -9.68
CA GLU A 96 2.13 -14.51 -10.04
C GLU A 96 2.90 -15.73 -10.55
N LYS A 97 2.87 -16.85 -9.83
CA LYS A 97 3.56 -18.10 -10.19
C LYS A 97 3.08 -18.70 -11.51
N LEU A 98 1.77 -18.59 -11.78
CA LEU A 98 1.15 -19.06 -13.01
C LEU A 98 1.29 -18.06 -14.17
N GLY A 99 1.85 -16.87 -13.95
CA GLY A 99 1.97 -15.83 -14.97
C GLY A 99 0.64 -15.25 -15.44
N VAL A 100 -0.37 -15.23 -14.57
CA VAL A 100 -1.75 -14.80 -14.90
C VAL A 100 -2.23 -13.59 -14.09
N LEU A 101 -1.31 -12.83 -13.47
CA LEU A 101 -1.66 -11.65 -12.67
C LEU A 101 -2.56 -10.69 -13.44
N ASP A 102 -2.28 -10.41 -14.71
CA ASP A 102 -3.07 -9.50 -15.54
C ASP A 102 -4.54 -9.96 -15.71
N LYS A 103 -4.79 -11.28 -15.64
CA LYS A 103 -6.14 -11.87 -15.73
C LYS A 103 -6.85 -11.94 -14.39
N ILE A 104 -6.11 -11.84 -13.29
CA ILE A 104 -6.62 -12.09 -11.93
C ILE A 104 -6.69 -10.83 -11.09
N HIS A 105 -5.66 -9.98 -11.09
CA HIS A 105 -5.51 -8.91 -10.10
C HIS A 105 -6.69 -7.92 -10.10
N SER A 106 -6.83 -7.11 -11.13
CA SER A 106 -7.93 -6.14 -11.21
C SER A 106 -9.31 -6.82 -11.29
N PRO A 107 -9.51 -7.94 -12.03
CA PRO A 107 -10.79 -8.65 -12.00
C PRO A 107 -11.19 -9.22 -10.64
N LEU A 108 -10.26 -9.59 -9.75
CA LEU A 108 -10.60 -10.06 -8.41
C LEU A 108 -11.02 -8.90 -7.51
N PHE A 109 -10.36 -7.75 -7.60
CA PHE A 109 -10.81 -6.52 -6.97
C PHE A 109 -12.23 -6.15 -7.42
N ASP A 110 -12.50 -6.15 -8.72
CA ASP A 110 -13.83 -5.87 -9.28
C ASP A 110 -14.90 -6.84 -8.74
N ALA A 111 -14.60 -8.14 -8.72
CA ALA A 111 -15.51 -9.16 -8.23
C ALA A 111 -15.88 -8.92 -6.75
N LEU A 112 -14.90 -8.55 -5.92
CA LEU A 112 -15.12 -8.32 -4.49
C LEU A 112 -15.85 -6.99 -4.21
N HIS A 113 -15.46 -5.89 -4.88
CA HIS A 113 -15.92 -4.55 -4.53
C HIS A 113 -17.08 -4.05 -5.39
N ARG A 114 -17.00 -4.19 -6.72
CA ARG A 114 -18.04 -3.76 -7.64
C ARG A 114 -19.19 -4.76 -7.73
N GLU A 115 -18.86 -6.07 -7.86
CA GLU A 115 -19.86 -7.13 -8.00
C GLU A 115 -20.32 -7.67 -6.65
N ARG A 116 -19.66 -7.31 -5.55
CA ARG A 116 -19.97 -7.71 -4.17
C ARG A 116 -19.99 -9.23 -3.98
N LYS A 117 -19.20 -9.96 -4.72
CA LYS A 117 -19.04 -11.41 -4.58
C LYS A 117 -18.25 -11.72 -3.30
N ARG A 118 -18.61 -12.83 -2.68
CA ARG A 118 -17.83 -13.39 -1.57
C ARG A 118 -16.84 -14.40 -2.15
N ILE A 119 -15.54 -14.06 -2.12
CA ILE A 119 -14.46 -14.88 -2.64
C ILE A 119 -13.33 -14.83 -1.61
N TYR A 120 -13.45 -15.62 -0.54
CA TYR A 120 -12.53 -15.59 0.61
C TYR A 120 -11.95 -16.96 0.96
N THR A 121 -12.47 -18.06 0.36
CA THR A 121 -12.01 -19.41 0.59
C THR A 121 -11.20 -19.91 -0.61
N GLU A 122 -10.47 -21.01 -0.44
CA GLU A 122 -9.74 -21.67 -1.53
C GLU A 122 -10.66 -22.09 -2.65
N ASP A 123 -11.82 -22.71 -2.34
CA ASP A 123 -12.77 -23.18 -3.33
C ASP A 123 -13.36 -22.00 -4.15
N GLU A 124 -13.77 -20.91 -3.48
CA GLU A 124 -14.28 -19.72 -4.16
C GLU A 124 -13.21 -19.07 -5.06
N LEU A 125 -11.95 -19.04 -4.61
CA LEU A 125 -10.82 -18.56 -5.41
C LEU A 125 -10.53 -19.49 -6.57
N LYS A 126 -10.58 -20.82 -6.39
CA LYS A 126 -10.43 -21.82 -7.46
C LYS A 126 -11.47 -21.59 -8.55
N ASP A 127 -12.74 -21.48 -8.17
CA ASP A 127 -13.83 -21.21 -9.13
C ASP A 127 -13.63 -19.88 -9.86
N PHE A 128 -13.16 -18.85 -9.15
CA PHE A 128 -12.83 -17.58 -9.78
C PHE A 128 -11.71 -17.73 -10.82
N PHE A 129 -10.61 -18.41 -10.48
CA PHE A 129 -9.49 -18.64 -11.40
C PHE A 129 -9.92 -19.47 -12.63
N ILE A 130 -10.74 -20.50 -12.43
CA ILE A 130 -11.32 -21.29 -13.54
C ILE A 130 -12.14 -20.38 -14.46
N SER A 131 -12.93 -19.46 -13.91
CA SER A 131 -13.71 -18.50 -14.71
C SER A 131 -12.85 -17.54 -15.54
N LYS A 132 -11.56 -17.44 -15.22
CA LYS A 132 -10.55 -16.65 -15.96
C LYS A 132 -9.66 -17.50 -16.88
N GLY A 133 -10.00 -18.78 -17.04
CA GLY A 133 -9.32 -19.71 -17.95
C GLY A 133 -8.09 -20.38 -17.36
N VAL A 134 -7.95 -20.40 -16.04
CA VAL A 134 -6.90 -21.15 -15.34
C VAL A 134 -7.38 -22.57 -15.07
N ASP A 135 -6.53 -23.57 -15.29
CA ASP A 135 -6.83 -24.95 -14.94
C ASP A 135 -6.98 -25.12 -13.43
N GLY A 136 -8.08 -25.78 -13.00
CA GLY A 136 -8.40 -25.89 -11.57
C GLY A 136 -7.46 -26.80 -10.79
N ASP A 137 -6.90 -27.86 -11.42
CA ASP A 137 -5.95 -28.75 -10.76
C ASP A 137 -4.58 -28.10 -10.66
N GLU A 138 -4.17 -27.35 -11.68
CA GLU A 138 -2.96 -26.53 -11.64
C GLU A 138 -3.06 -25.44 -10.57
N PHE A 139 -4.20 -24.74 -10.48
CA PHE A 139 -4.46 -23.79 -9.39
C PHE A 139 -4.26 -24.46 -8.02
N SER A 140 -4.96 -25.56 -7.75
CA SER A 140 -4.89 -26.24 -6.44
C SER A 140 -3.49 -26.72 -6.11
N LYS A 141 -2.77 -27.26 -7.09
CA LYS A 141 -1.38 -27.70 -6.94
C LYS A 141 -0.46 -26.54 -6.55
N VAL A 142 -0.56 -25.40 -7.24
CA VAL A 142 0.29 -24.23 -6.98
C VAL A 142 -0.11 -23.58 -5.67
N PHE A 143 -1.41 -23.31 -5.46
CA PHE A 143 -1.94 -22.66 -4.26
C PHE A 143 -1.56 -23.38 -2.96
N ASN A 144 -1.45 -24.71 -2.97
CA ASN A 144 -1.06 -25.52 -1.81
C ASN A 144 0.41 -25.93 -1.82
N SER A 145 1.22 -25.37 -2.69
CA SER A 145 2.64 -25.65 -2.74
C SER A 145 3.41 -25.02 -1.56
N SER A 146 4.54 -25.65 -1.19
CA SER A 146 5.46 -25.11 -0.19
C SER A 146 6.07 -23.76 -0.61
N GLU A 147 6.16 -23.48 -1.90
CA GLU A 147 6.61 -22.18 -2.43
C GLU A 147 5.63 -21.06 -2.04
N ILE A 148 4.34 -21.25 -2.30
CA ILE A 148 3.31 -20.26 -1.93
C ILE A 148 3.20 -20.10 -0.41
N GLU A 149 3.34 -21.22 0.33
CA GLU A 149 3.40 -21.19 1.79
C GLU A 149 4.55 -20.31 2.29
N THR A 150 5.72 -20.46 1.69
CA THR A 150 6.90 -19.66 2.04
C THR A 150 6.70 -18.19 1.69
N LYS A 151 6.18 -17.89 0.49
CA LYS A 151 5.95 -16.51 0.03
C LYS A 151 5.00 -15.73 0.95
N TYR A 152 3.83 -16.31 1.30
CA TYR A 152 2.91 -15.57 2.16
C TYR A 152 3.45 -15.39 3.60
N LYS A 153 4.19 -16.37 4.13
CA LYS A 153 4.87 -16.22 5.43
C LYS A 153 5.93 -15.12 5.40
N GLN A 154 6.70 -15.03 4.31
CA GLN A 154 7.66 -13.93 4.10
C GLN A 154 6.94 -12.59 4.03
N ALA A 155 5.85 -12.48 3.28
CA ALA A 155 5.05 -11.25 3.20
C ALA A 155 4.52 -10.82 4.58
N PHE A 156 4.03 -11.78 5.39
CA PHE A 156 3.61 -11.52 6.76
C PHE A 156 4.75 -10.93 7.62
N VAL A 157 5.94 -11.55 7.58
CA VAL A 157 7.12 -11.07 8.32
C VAL A 157 7.56 -9.70 7.83
N MET A 158 7.56 -9.47 6.50
CA MET A 158 7.94 -8.18 5.93
C MET A 158 6.95 -7.08 6.31
N GLY A 159 5.65 -7.35 6.32
CA GLY A 159 4.65 -6.40 6.80
C GLY A 159 4.92 -5.94 8.25
N GLN A 160 5.35 -6.86 9.12
CA GLN A 160 5.76 -6.52 10.49
C GLN A 160 7.05 -5.67 10.53
N ARG A 161 8.06 -6.01 9.71
CA ARG A 161 9.32 -5.28 9.63
C ARG A 161 9.13 -3.86 9.10
N TYR A 162 8.22 -3.66 8.15
CA TYR A 162 7.82 -2.35 7.65
C TYR A 162 6.94 -1.57 8.65
N LYS A 163 6.52 -2.20 9.75
CA LYS A 163 5.63 -1.62 10.77
C LYS A 163 4.31 -1.11 10.17
N ILE A 164 3.77 -1.81 9.18
CA ILE A 164 2.54 -1.43 8.51
C ILE A 164 1.36 -1.67 9.46
N THR A 165 0.50 -0.67 9.58
CA THR A 165 -0.71 -0.71 10.43
C THR A 165 -2.01 -0.67 9.63
N GLY A 166 -1.93 -0.50 8.32
CA GLY A 166 -3.07 -0.45 7.40
C GLY A 166 -2.63 -0.59 5.95
N VAL A 167 -3.58 -0.82 5.06
CA VAL A 167 -3.39 -0.89 3.61
C VAL A 167 -4.39 0.02 2.88
N PRO A 168 -4.05 0.60 1.72
CA PRO A 168 -2.76 0.48 1.06
C PRO A 168 -1.65 1.23 1.80
N ALA A 169 -0.44 0.65 1.78
CA ALA A 169 0.78 1.30 2.20
C ALA A 169 1.83 1.15 1.11
N VAL A 170 2.69 2.16 0.93
CA VAL A 170 3.76 2.10 -0.06
C VAL A 170 5.10 2.24 0.63
N ILE A 171 6.02 1.34 0.28
CA ILE A 171 7.38 1.32 0.77
C ILE A 171 8.31 1.74 -0.35
N VAL A 172 9.14 2.76 -0.14
CA VAL A 172 10.14 3.18 -1.11
C VAL A 172 11.52 2.74 -0.61
N ASN A 173 12.17 1.93 -1.42
CA ASN A 173 13.54 1.42 -1.28
C ASN A 173 13.85 0.80 0.10
N GLY A 174 12.83 0.15 0.72
CA GLY A 174 12.95 -0.46 2.06
C GLY A 174 13.19 0.53 3.21
N LYS A 175 13.15 1.85 2.94
CA LYS A 175 13.53 2.93 3.86
C LYS A 175 12.36 3.78 4.33
N TYR A 176 11.40 4.05 3.45
CA TYR A 176 10.31 4.99 3.70
C TYR A 176 8.97 4.27 3.57
N MET A 177 8.08 4.45 4.52
CA MET A 177 6.70 3.99 4.45
C MET A 177 5.78 5.20 4.37
N THR A 178 4.91 5.23 3.37
CA THR A 178 3.88 6.26 3.17
C THR A 178 2.52 5.63 2.89
N SER A 179 1.45 6.41 3.00
CA SER A 179 0.07 5.97 2.76
C SER A 179 -0.84 7.18 2.53
N ALA A 180 -2.02 6.96 1.96
CA ALA A 180 -3.01 8.02 1.81
C ALA A 180 -3.46 8.65 3.14
N SER A 181 -3.43 7.89 4.24
CA SER A 181 -3.74 8.42 5.58
C SER A 181 -2.68 9.40 6.11
N LEU A 182 -1.42 9.30 5.66
CA LEU A 182 -0.35 10.25 6.01
C LEU A 182 -0.36 11.48 5.10
N THR A 183 -0.74 11.30 3.83
CA THR A 183 -0.65 12.34 2.79
C THR A 183 -1.98 13.06 2.52
N GLY A 184 -3.10 12.53 3.03
CA GLY A 184 -4.44 13.10 2.93
C GLY A 184 -5.20 12.76 1.62
N SER A 185 -4.52 12.32 0.55
CA SER A 185 -5.15 11.88 -0.70
C SER A 185 -4.27 10.92 -1.48
N TYR A 186 -4.82 10.22 -2.49
CA TYR A 186 -4.05 9.36 -3.39
C TYR A 186 -3.11 10.18 -4.30
N GLU A 187 -3.52 11.36 -4.75
CA GLU A 187 -2.67 12.26 -5.53
C GLU A 187 -1.44 12.71 -4.73
N ASN A 188 -1.65 13.10 -3.48
CA ASN A 188 -0.55 13.47 -2.59
C ASN A 188 0.34 12.26 -2.25
N LEU A 189 -0.25 11.05 -2.13
CA LEU A 189 0.51 9.82 -1.95
C LEU A 189 1.46 9.57 -3.12
N LEU A 190 0.97 9.64 -4.35
CA LEU A 190 1.80 9.47 -5.56
C LEU A 190 2.88 10.54 -5.66
N LYS A 191 2.54 11.81 -5.38
CA LYS A 191 3.53 12.90 -5.31
C LYS A 191 4.61 12.62 -4.26
N THR A 192 4.24 12.15 -3.09
CA THR A 192 5.20 11.78 -2.03
C THR A 192 6.11 10.63 -2.48
N ILE A 193 5.58 9.64 -3.19
CA ILE A 193 6.37 8.54 -3.77
C ILE A 193 7.40 9.11 -4.74
N ASP A 194 7.01 10.00 -5.65
CA ASP A 194 7.94 10.64 -6.61
C ASP A 194 9.04 11.44 -5.90
N GLU A 195 8.69 12.20 -4.86
CA GLU A 195 9.66 12.94 -4.05
C GLU A 195 10.66 12.00 -3.34
N LEU A 196 10.19 10.84 -2.85
CA LEU A 196 11.04 9.83 -2.22
C LEU A 196 11.95 9.13 -3.24
N ILE A 197 11.46 8.85 -4.45
CA ILE A 197 12.28 8.33 -5.57
C ILE A 197 13.41 9.32 -5.89
N VAL A 198 13.10 10.61 -6.05
CA VAL A 198 14.12 11.65 -6.28
C VAL A 198 15.14 11.72 -5.14
N LYS A 199 14.69 11.51 -3.91
CA LYS A 199 15.58 11.48 -2.72
C LYS A 199 16.52 10.27 -2.73
N GLU A 200 16.10 9.11 -3.23
CA GLU A 200 16.92 7.91 -3.33
C GLU A 200 17.94 7.94 -4.48
N ARG A 201 17.77 8.81 -5.49
CA ARG A 201 18.73 9.05 -6.57
C ARG A 201 19.95 9.86 -6.15
N LYS A 202 19.95 10.48 -4.97
CA LYS A 202 21.04 11.32 -4.43
C LYS A 202 22.00 10.50 -3.59
#